data_de951e37f2e62f25d4bf669ee4a5ea45
#
_entry.id   de951e37f2e62f25d4bf669ee4a5ea45
#
_cell.length_a   1.000
_cell.length_b   1.000
_cell.length_c   1.000
_cell.angle_alpha   90.00
_cell.angle_beta   90.00
_cell.angle_gamma   90.00
#
_symmetry.space_group_name_H-M   'P 1'
#
loop_
_entity.id
_entity.type
_entity.pdbx_description
1 polymer ?
#
loop_
_entity_poly.entity_id
_entity_poly.type
_entity_poly.pdbx_seq_one_letter_code
_entity_poly.pdbx_strand_id
1 'polypeptide(L)'
;MRDFLHAEIANFYGVPNIPDNPDLAISSGMHLCQELLEPLQRKFGRLAIRSGYRSAAVTEFGNARGHGACIERNAAYHIWDLRDAEGKIGAAACVVIPWFADQYEGGADWRSLAWWIHDHLAYSHLEFYPKLCAFNIQWSEAPVRRIDSFIAPKGCLTKPGYPNHEGCHSKCYQALHRPELPASLMRCTDLVRSFAIDR
;
A
#
# COMPACT_ATOMS: atom_id res chain seq x y z
N MET A 1 4.41 6.73 -11.87
CA MET A 1 3.55 7.84 -11.41
C MET A 1 2.11 7.72 -11.88
N ARG A 2 1.85 7.60 -13.18
CA ARG A 2 0.49 7.58 -13.75
C ARG A 2 -0.48 6.63 -13.03
N ASP A 3 -0.07 5.39 -12.74
CA ASP A 3 -0.93 4.40 -12.08
C ASP A 3 -1.29 4.78 -10.63
N PHE A 4 -0.43 5.55 -9.97
CA PHE A 4 -0.67 6.04 -8.62
C PHE A 4 -1.58 7.26 -8.55
N LEU A 5 -1.74 7.99 -9.65
CA LEU A 5 -2.64 9.15 -9.75
C LEU A 5 -4.08 8.76 -10.11
N HIS A 6 -4.32 7.48 -10.40
CA HIS A 6 -5.67 7.00 -10.68
C HIS A 6 -6.49 6.99 -9.39
N ALA A 7 -7.58 7.78 -9.36
CA ALA A 7 -8.54 7.80 -8.28
C ALA A 7 -9.97 7.76 -8.86
N GLU A 8 -10.75 6.75 -8.49
CA GLU A 8 -12.10 6.55 -9.05
C GLU A 8 -12.99 7.76 -8.85
N ILE A 9 -12.98 8.36 -7.66
CA ILE A 9 -13.75 9.58 -7.35
C ILE A 9 -13.31 10.73 -8.25
N ALA A 10 -12.02 10.96 -8.39
CA ALA A 10 -11.48 12.01 -9.23
C ALA A 10 -11.93 11.85 -10.68
N ASN A 11 -11.80 10.63 -11.21
CA ASN A 11 -12.16 10.34 -12.60
C ASN A 11 -13.68 10.41 -12.86
N PHE A 12 -14.49 9.90 -11.93
CA PHE A 12 -15.94 9.87 -12.09
C PHE A 12 -16.57 11.28 -12.02
N TYR A 13 -16.07 12.12 -11.10
CA TYR A 13 -16.63 13.45 -10.87
C TYR A 13 -15.84 14.58 -11.54
N GLY A 14 -14.75 14.28 -12.24
CA GLY A 14 -13.91 15.30 -12.90
C GLY A 14 -13.14 16.19 -11.92
N VAL A 15 -12.87 15.73 -10.70
CA VAL A 15 -12.09 16.47 -9.71
C VAL A 15 -10.61 16.31 -10.00
N PRO A 16 -9.80 17.37 -10.15
CA PRO A 16 -8.37 17.25 -10.38
C PRO A 16 -7.66 16.52 -9.24
N ASN A 17 -6.87 15.49 -9.59
CA ASN A 17 -6.05 14.75 -8.63
C ASN A 17 -4.57 15.11 -8.81
N ILE A 18 -4.24 16.36 -8.52
CA ILE A 18 -2.91 16.95 -8.70
C ILE A 18 -2.34 17.28 -7.33
N PRO A 19 -1.07 16.92 -7.04
CA PRO A 19 -0.40 17.31 -5.79
C PRO A 19 -0.21 18.82 -5.67
N ASP A 20 -0.51 19.39 -4.50
CA ASP A 20 -0.18 20.77 -4.17
C ASP A 20 1.33 20.94 -3.95
N ASN A 21 1.99 19.90 -3.43
CA ASN A 21 3.45 19.80 -3.29
C ASN A 21 3.98 18.57 -4.03
N PRO A 22 4.29 18.69 -5.34
CA PRO A 22 4.77 17.56 -6.15
C PRO A 22 6.06 16.92 -5.64
N ASP A 23 7.01 17.71 -5.14
CA ASP A 23 8.29 17.20 -4.66
C ASP A 23 8.09 16.30 -3.43
N LEU A 24 7.22 16.70 -2.52
CA LEU A 24 6.89 15.91 -1.33
C LEU A 24 6.14 14.62 -1.72
N ALA A 25 5.17 14.70 -2.64
CA ALA A 25 4.44 13.55 -3.15
C ALA A 25 5.38 12.54 -3.82
N ILE A 26 6.33 13.03 -4.64
CA ILE A 26 7.33 12.20 -5.31
C ILE A 26 8.24 11.53 -4.27
N SER A 27 8.77 12.28 -3.31
CA SER A 27 9.63 11.74 -2.26
C SER A 27 8.93 10.62 -1.47
N SER A 28 7.72 10.88 -0.97
CA SER A 28 6.93 9.89 -0.23
C SER A 28 6.62 8.65 -1.08
N GLY A 29 6.23 8.86 -2.35
CA GLY A 29 5.95 7.77 -3.28
C GLY A 29 7.17 6.93 -3.65
N MET A 30 8.37 7.54 -3.73
CA MET A 30 9.62 6.82 -3.95
C MET A 30 9.93 5.85 -2.81
N HIS A 31 9.81 6.28 -1.56
CA HIS A 31 9.99 5.42 -0.39
C HIS A 31 8.98 4.26 -0.40
N LEU A 32 7.69 4.54 -0.63
CA LEU A 32 6.68 3.49 -0.75
C LEU A 32 7.08 2.46 -1.82
N CYS A 33 7.52 2.91 -3.00
CA CYS A 33 7.93 2.01 -4.08
C CYS A 33 9.16 1.18 -3.69
N GLN A 34 10.24 1.82 -3.29
CA GLN A 34 11.55 1.19 -3.08
C GLN A 34 11.56 0.25 -1.87
N GLU A 35 10.92 0.67 -0.78
CA GLU A 35 10.98 -0.05 0.48
C GLU A 35 9.88 -1.11 0.64
N LEU A 36 8.73 -0.95 -0.05
CA LEU A 36 7.59 -1.86 0.11
C LEU A 36 7.15 -2.53 -1.19
N LEU A 37 6.85 -1.77 -2.25
CA LEU A 37 6.24 -2.35 -3.43
C LEU A 37 7.22 -3.15 -4.30
N GLU A 38 8.45 -2.69 -4.46
CA GLU A 38 9.47 -3.43 -5.21
C GLU A 38 9.87 -4.75 -4.54
N PRO A 39 10.10 -4.81 -3.21
CA PRO A 39 10.28 -6.08 -2.53
C PRO A 39 9.10 -7.05 -2.68
N LEU A 40 7.86 -6.54 -2.57
CA LEU A 40 6.66 -7.34 -2.83
C LEU A 40 6.63 -7.87 -4.27
N GLN A 41 6.92 -7.01 -5.24
CA GLN A 41 6.97 -7.39 -6.65
C GLN A 41 8.06 -8.42 -6.92
N ARG A 42 9.24 -8.28 -6.32
CA ARG A 42 10.30 -9.27 -6.41
C ARG A 42 9.86 -10.64 -5.91
N LYS A 43 9.17 -10.68 -4.77
CA LYS A 43 8.75 -11.94 -4.16
C LYS A 43 7.55 -12.56 -4.85
N PHE A 44 6.51 -11.76 -5.11
CA PHE A 44 5.20 -12.26 -5.53
C PHE A 44 4.88 -11.98 -7.01
N GLY A 45 5.77 -11.30 -7.73
CA GLY A 45 5.55 -10.90 -9.12
C GLY A 45 4.69 -9.66 -9.24
N ARG A 46 4.00 -9.51 -10.38
CA ARG A 46 3.23 -8.32 -10.71
C ARG A 46 2.31 -7.88 -9.58
N LEU A 47 2.31 -6.57 -9.31
CA LEU A 47 1.33 -5.91 -8.46
C LEU A 47 0.33 -5.15 -9.32
N ALA A 48 -0.94 -5.16 -8.95
CA ALA A 48 -1.97 -4.30 -9.53
C ALA A 48 -2.29 -3.18 -8.54
N ILE A 49 -1.98 -1.94 -8.92
CA ILE A 49 -2.30 -0.76 -8.11
C ILE A 49 -3.79 -0.44 -8.32
N ARG A 50 -4.56 -0.46 -7.24
CA ARG A 50 -5.99 -0.14 -7.25
C ARG A 50 -6.24 1.33 -6.98
N SER A 51 -5.48 1.91 -6.07
CA SER A 51 -5.45 3.34 -5.80
C SER A 51 -4.12 3.70 -5.12
N GLY A 52 -3.71 4.93 -5.28
CA GLY A 52 -2.49 5.46 -4.65
C GLY A 52 -2.75 6.84 -4.10
N TYR A 53 -2.11 7.85 -4.70
CA TYR A 53 -2.25 9.24 -4.32
C TYR A 53 -3.68 9.76 -4.50
N ARG A 54 -4.14 10.52 -3.54
CA ARG A 54 -5.35 11.36 -3.60
C ARG A 54 -5.01 12.75 -3.10
N SER A 55 -5.35 13.77 -3.89
CA SER A 55 -5.19 15.16 -3.44
C SER A 55 -6.12 15.48 -2.26
N ALA A 56 -5.79 16.53 -1.50
CA ALA A 56 -6.68 17.02 -0.45
C ALA A 56 -8.07 17.32 -0.98
N ALA A 57 -8.16 17.97 -2.15
CA ALA A 57 -9.43 18.30 -2.81
C ALA A 57 -10.27 17.05 -3.15
N VAL A 58 -9.66 15.98 -3.68
CA VAL A 58 -10.36 14.71 -3.97
C VAL A 58 -10.81 14.03 -2.67
N THR A 59 -9.98 14.10 -1.63
CA THR A 59 -10.30 13.52 -0.32
C THR A 59 -11.48 14.23 0.34
N GLU A 60 -11.47 15.56 0.35
CA GLU A 60 -12.56 16.39 0.90
C GLU A 60 -13.87 16.17 0.14
N PHE A 61 -13.79 16.18 -1.20
CA PHE A 61 -14.94 15.93 -2.07
C PHE A 61 -15.55 14.54 -1.81
N GLY A 62 -14.72 13.50 -1.68
CA GLY A 62 -15.16 12.14 -1.38
C GLY A 62 -15.77 12.03 0.02
N ASN A 63 -15.13 12.65 1.02
CA ASN A 63 -15.63 12.65 2.40
C ASN A 63 -17.01 13.30 2.53
N ALA A 64 -17.23 14.43 1.87
CA ALA A 64 -18.52 15.12 1.84
C ALA A 64 -19.66 14.26 1.25
N ARG A 65 -19.33 13.19 0.51
CA ARG A 65 -20.28 12.24 -0.11
C ARG A 65 -20.30 10.87 0.57
N GLY A 66 -19.65 10.73 1.71
CA GLY A 66 -19.55 9.45 2.43
C GLY A 66 -18.59 8.43 1.78
N HIS A 67 -17.70 8.89 0.90
CA HIS A 67 -16.73 8.03 0.20
C HIS A 67 -15.32 8.18 0.78
N GLY A 68 -15.12 7.82 2.02
CA GLY A 68 -13.79 7.78 2.60
C GLY A 68 -13.62 8.56 3.91
N ALA A 69 -12.37 8.71 4.33
CA ALA A 69 -12.00 9.41 5.55
C ALA A 69 -11.65 10.89 5.28
N CYS A 70 -11.65 11.70 6.34
CA CYS A 70 -11.27 13.11 6.30
C CYS A 70 -9.78 13.32 5.92
N ILE A 71 -9.41 14.58 5.68
CA ILE A 71 -8.04 14.95 5.30
C ILE A 71 -7.04 14.51 6.37
N GLU A 72 -7.31 14.73 7.65
CA GLU A 72 -6.42 14.42 8.76
C GLU A 72 -6.06 12.94 8.83
N ARG A 73 -7.01 12.06 8.52
CA ARG A 73 -6.77 10.61 8.45
C ARG A 73 -6.04 10.15 7.20
N ASN A 74 -6.05 10.97 6.15
CA ASN A 74 -5.38 10.67 4.89
C ASN A 74 -4.04 11.37 4.74
N ALA A 75 -3.68 12.31 5.61
CA ALA A 75 -2.37 12.95 5.66
C ALA A 75 -1.29 11.88 5.88
N ALA A 76 -0.19 11.94 5.13
CA ALA A 76 0.88 10.93 5.11
C ALA A 76 0.38 9.48 4.87
N TYR A 77 -0.84 9.34 4.33
CA TYR A 77 -1.44 8.06 3.96
C TYR A 77 -1.76 8.06 2.45
N HIS A 78 -2.97 8.42 2.04
CA HIS A 78 -3.28 8.62 0.61
C HIS A 78 -3.00 10.04 0.12
N ILE A 79 -2.89 11.04 0.99
CA ILE A 79 -2.43 12.39 0.65
C ILE A 79 -0.91 12.43 0.91
N TRP A 80 -0.12 12.09 -0.11
CA TRP A 80 1.32 11.91 0.02
C TRP A 80 2.10 13.21 0.18
N ASP A 81 1.51 14.32 -0.20
CA ASP A 81 2.04 15.69 -0.14
C ASP A 81 1.59 16.47 1.09
N LEU A 82 0.96 15.79 2.05
CA LEU A 82 0.57 16.38 3.33
C LEU A 82 1.19 15.59 4.48
N ARG A 83 1.87 16.31 5.38
CA ARG A 83 2.43 15.71 6.59
C ARG A 83 1.32 15.36 7.58
N ASP A 84 1.53 14.33 8.39
CA ASP A 84 0.63 13.99 9.50
C ASP A 84 0.71 15.01 10.65
N ALA A 85 -0.05 14.77 11.71
CA ALA A 85 -0.12 15.65 12.88
C ALA A 85 1.22 15.80 13.61
N GLU A 86 2.11 14.83 13.48
CA GLU A 86 3.47 14.82 14.04
C GLU A 86 4.52 15.38 13.06
N GLY A 87 4.09 15.90 11.91
CA GLY A 87 4.95 16.47 10.89
C GLY A 87 5.70 15.44 10.03
N LYS A 88 5.31 14.17 10.08
CA LYS A 88 5.95 13.08 9.33
C LYS A 88 5.37 12.95 7.92
N ILE A 89 6.20 12.45 6.99
CA ILE A 89 5.75 12.10 5.66
C ILE A 89 5.42 10.61 5.58
N GLY A 90 4.56 10.28 4.61
CA GLY A 90 4.20 8.90 4.32
C GLY A 90 3.43 8.78 3.03
N ALA A 91 3.29 7.55 2.55
CA ALA A 91 2.53 7.23 1.36
C ALA A 91 1.89 5.84 1.49
N ALA A 92 0.68 5.69 1.00
CA ALA A 92 -0.01 4.41 0.94
C ALA A 92 -0.55 4.14 -0.46
N ALA A 93 -0.63 2.85 -0.79
CA ALA A 93 -1.34 2.38 -1.97
C ALA A 93 -2.23 1.19 -1.63
N CYS A 94 -3.38 1.10 -2.28
CA CYS A 94 -4.18 -0.12 -2.31
C CYS A 94 -3.67 -1.00 -3.45
N VAL A 95 -3.26 -2.20 -3.13
CA VAL A 95 -2.67 -3.14 -4.08
C VAL A 95 -3.38 -4.49 -4.06
N VAL A 96 -3.30 -5.18 -5.20
CA VAL A 96 -3.61 -6.60 -5.33
C VAL A 96 -2.37 -7.30 -5.85
N ILE A 97 -2.06 -8.46 -5.29
CA ILE A 97 -1.09 -9.40 -5.83
C ILE A 97 -1.88 -10.47 -6.60
N PRO A 98 -1.97 -10.43 -7.95
CA PRO A 98 -2.83 -11.35 -8.70
C PRO A 98 -2.54 -12.81 -8.39
N TRP A 99 -1.26 -13.18 -8.33
CA TRP A 99 -0.88 -14.54 -7.93
C TRP A 99 -1.46 -14.95 -6.57
N PHE A 100 -1.42 -14.04 -5.58
CA PHE A 100 -1.97 -14.36 -4.25
C PHE A 100 -3.50 -14.32 -4.23
N ALA A 101 -4.12 -13.45 -5.03
CA ALA A 101 -5.58 -13.43 -5.19
C ALA A 101 -6.11 -14.78 -5.66
N ASP A 102 -5.45 -15.41 -6.65
CA ASP A 102 -5.81 -16.77 -7.12
C ASP A 102 -5.66 -17.81 -5.99
N GLN A 103 -4.59 -17.71 -5.17
CA GLN A 103 -4.42 -18.60 -4.02
C GLN A 103 -5.51 -18.38 -2.97
N TYR A 104 -5.85 -17.13 -2.69
CA TYR A 104 -6.88 -16.73 -1.73
C TYR A 104 -8.27 -17.21 -2.18
N GLU A 105 -8.61 -17.09 -3.46
CA GLU A 105 -9.85 -17.65 -4.03
C GLU A 105 -9.87 -19.19 -3.95
N GLY A 106 -8.70 -19.82 -4.01
CA GLY A 106 -8.51 -21.26 -3.77
C GLY A 106 -8.52 -21.67 -2.29
N GLY A 107 -8.77 -20.73 -1.36
CA GLY A 107 -8.90 -21.01 0.07
C GLY A 107 -7.64 -20.75 0.90
N ALA A 108 -6.59 -20.13 0.34
CA ALA A 108 -5.42 -19.74 1.12
C ALA A 108 -5.78 -18.68 2.17
N ASP A 109 -5.16 -18.79 3.34
CA ASP A 109 -5.37 -17.86 4.44
C ASP A 109 -4.65 -16.53 4.14
N TRP A 110 -5.41 -15.43 4.12
CA TRP A 110 -4.88 -14.07 3.93
C TRP A 110 -3.79 -13.70 4.93
N ARG A 111 -3.84 -14.27 6.14
CA ARG A 111 -2.86 -14.03 7.21
C ARG A 111 -1.46 -14.49 6.83
N SER A 112 -1.34 -15.45 5.91
CA SER A 112 -0.03 -15.89 5.42
C SER A 112 0.71 -14.76 4.72
N LEU A 113 0.03 -13.99 3.86
CA LEU A 113 0.60 -12.82 3.21
C LEU A 113 0.89 -11.70 4.23
N ALA A 114 -0.04 -11.47 5.17
CA ALA A 114 0.11 -10.46 6.21
C ALA A 114 1.37 -10.71 7.06
N TRP A 115 1.58 -11.94 7.50
CA TRP A 115 2.76 -12.31 8.30
C TRP A 115 4.05 -12.30 7.49
N TRP A 116 4.00 -12.69 6.21
CA TRP A 116 5.17 -12.54 5.36
C TRP A 116 5.60 -11.07 5.25
N ILE A 117 4.65 -10.16 5.01
CA ILE A 117 4.93 -8.72 4.95
C ILE A 117 5.46 -8.22 6.29
N HIS A 118 4.88 -8.68 7.40
CA HIS A 118 5.29 -8.29 8.75
C HIS A 118 6.76 -8.65 9.03
N ASP A 119 7.18 -9.84 8.66
CA ASP A 119 8.54 -10.33 8.93
C ASP A 119 9.60 -9.73 7.99
N HIS A 120 9.22 -9.25 6.79
CA HIS A 120 10.19 -8.89 5.76
C HIS A 120 10.20 -7.41 5.37
N LEU A 121 9.15 -6.64 5.66
CA LEU A 121 9.03 -5.26 5.21
C LEU A 121 8.81 -4.29 6.37
N ALA A 122 9.38 -3.08 6.23
CA ALA A 122 9.25 -1.99 7.21
C ALA A 122 8.00 -1.15 6.96
N TYR A 123 6.83 -1.80 6.83
CA TYR A 123 5.55 -1.11 6.65
C TYR A 123 5.12 -0.35 7.91
N SER A 124 4.30 0.69 7.75
CA SER A 124 3.63 1.38 8.85
C SER A 124 2.26 0.76 9.15
N HIS A 125 1.39 0.71 8.17
CA HIS A 125 0.05 0.15 8.32
C HIS A 125 -0.30 -0.76 7.15
N LEU A 126 -0.96 -1.89 7.45
CA LEU A 126 -1.60 -2.78 6.51
C LEU A 126 -3.09 -2.88 6.83
N GLU A 127 -3.93 -2.90 5.79
CA GLU A 127 -5.36 -3.06 5.94
C GLU A 127 -5.92 -3.94 4.83
N PHE A 128 -6.39 -5.15 5.16
CA PHE A 128 -6.81 -6.16 4.20
C PHE A 128 -8.32 -6.11 3.92
N TYR A 129 -8.70 -6.30 2.66
CA TYR A 129 -10.07 -6.27 2.15
C TYR A 129 -10.47 -7.62 1.53
N PRO A 130 -11.77 -8.04 1.65
CA PRO A 130 -12.21 -9.37 1.19
C PRO A 130 -12.10 -9.59 -0.32
N LYS A 131 -12.32 -8.54 -1.12
CA LYS A 131 -12.29 -8.67 -2.58
C LYS A 131 -10.85 -8.79 -3.07
N LEU A 132 -10.53 -9.94 -3.69
CA LEU A 132 -9.21 -10.26 -4.26
C LEU A 132 -8.06 -10.22 -3.23
N CYS A 133 -8.37 -10.31 -1.95
CA CYS A 133 -7.41 -10.06 -0.88
C CYS A 133 -6.60 -8.76 -1.10
N ALA A 134 -7.26 -7.71 -1.61
CA ALA A 134 -6.65 -6.40 -1.78
C ALA A 134 -6.23 -5.85 -0.42
N PHE A 135 -5.18 -5.06 -0.39
CA PHE A 135 -4.76 -4.43 0.87
C PHE A 135 -4.15 -3.06 0.64
N ASN A 136 -4.38 -2.16 1.59
CA ASN A 136 -3.59 -0.95 1.72
C ASN A 136 -2.26 -1.29 2.36
N ILE A 137 -1.19 -0.73 1.84
CA ILE A 137 0.15 -0.79 2.42
C ILE A 137 0.71 0.62 2.52
N GLN A 138 1.13 1.02 3.72
CA GLN A 138 1.67 2.34 4.02
C GLN A 138 3.15 2.26 4.37
N TRP A 139 3.94 3.11 3.76
CA TRP A 139 5.23 3.55 4.24
C TRP A 139 5.10 4.85 5.04
N SER A 140 5.85 5.01 6.12
CA SER A 140 5.93 6.25 6.90
C SER A 140 7.31 6.41 7.52
N GLU A 141 7.77 7.66 7.69
CA GLU A 141 8.98 7.99 8.47
C GLU A 141 8.91 7.48 9.91
N ALA A 142 7.70 7.33 10.47
CA ALA A 142 7.46 6.79 11.81
C ALA A 142 6.51 5.59 11.72
N PRO A 143 7.01 4.39 11.37
CA PRO A 143 6.16 3.24 11.13
C PRO A 143 5.48 2.73 12.41
N VAL A 144 4.15 2.58 12.37
CA VAL A 144 3.32 2.10 13.49
C VAL A 144 3.32 0.57 13.59
N ARG A 145 3.64 -0.15 12.52
CA ARG A 145 3.70 -1.62 12.48
C ARG A 145 2.37 -2.30 12.84
N ARG A 146 1.26 -1.79 12.34
CA ARG A 146 -0.09 -2.30 12.62
C ARG A 146 -0.70 -2.99 11.41
N ILE A 147 -1.41 -4.10 11.66
CA ILE A 147 -2.18 -4.85 10.65
C ILE A 147 -3.63 -4.92 11.10
N ASP A 148 -4.53 -4.42 10.26
CA ASP A 148 -5.98 -4.53 10.40
C ASP A 148 -6.58 -5.31 9.23
N SER A 149 -7.80 -5.84 9.40
CA SER A 149 -8.47 -6.60 8.36
C SER A 149 -9.99 -6.47 8.41
N PHE A 150 -10.59 -6.36 7.23
CA PHE A 150 -12.03 -6.57 7.00
C PHE A 150 -12.35 -8.01 6.59
N ILE A 151 -11.33 -8.85 6.35
CA ILE A 151 -11.48 -10.30 6.16
C ILE A 151 -11.63 -10.97 7.54
N ALA A 152 -12.42 -12.00 7.62
CA ALA A 152 -12.55 -12.75 8.88
C ALA A 152 -11.23 -13.49 9.26
N PRO A 153 -10.80 -13.48 10.53
CA PRO A 153 -11.37 -12.71 11.63
C PRO A 153 -11.09 -11.22 11.45
N LYS A 154 -12.14 -10.38 11.57
CA LYS A 154 -12.05 -8.93 11.38
C LYS A 154 -11.40 -8.24 12.57
N GLY A 155 -10.76 -7.10 12.30
CA GLY A 155 -10.15 -6.27 13.31
C GLY A 155 -8.62 -6.28 13.26
N CYS A 156 -7.99 -5.94 14.36
CA CYS A 156 -6.54 -5.85 14.45
C CYS A 156 -5.89 -7.24 14.59
N LEU A 157 -5.09 -7.64 13.61
CA LEU A 157 -4.31 -8.88 13.64
C LEU A 157 -3.13 -8.75 14.61
N THR A 158 -2.38 -7.65 14.48
CA THR A 158 -1.24 -7.34 15.35
C THR A 158 -0.91 -5.85 15.36
N LYS A 159 -0.29 -5.42 16.44
CA LYS A 159 0.30 -4.09 16.64
C LYS A 159 1.30 -4.15 17.80
N PRO A 160 2.17 -3.15 17.99
CA PRO A 160 3.06 -3.09 19.15
C PRO A 160 2.31 -3.33 20.47
N GLY A 161 2.88 -4.18 21.32
CA GLY A 161 2.29 -4.61 22.58
C GLY A 161 1.34 -5.82 22.50
N TYR A 162 1.05 -6.35 21.30
CA TYR A 162 0.35 -7.64 21.17
C TYR A 162 1.33 -8.81 21.35
N PRO A 163 0.89 -9.91 21.99
CA PRO A 163 1.77 -11.08 22.23
C PRO A 163 2.32 -11.72 20.94
N ASN A 164 1.63 -11.51 19.82
CA ASN A 164 2.00 -12.03 18.51
C ASN A 164 2.70 -11.00 17.61
N HIS A 165 3.17 -9.89 18.19
CA HIS A 165 3.80 -8.83 17.37
C HIS A 165 5.26 -9.11 17.11
N GLU A 166 5.97 -9.58 18.11
CA GLU A 166 7.41 -9.83 18.03
C GLU A 166 7.69 -11.29 17.64
N GLY A 167 8.85 -11.51 17.06
CA GLY A 167 9.35 -12.85 16.75
C GLY A 167 9.26 -13.21 15.26
N CYS A 168 9.39 -14.51 14.97
CA CYS A 168 9.37 -15.04 13.60
C CYS A 168 8.05 -15.77 13.35
N HIS A 169 7.33 -15.36 12.31
CA HIS A 169 6.05 -15.93 11.91
C HIS A 169 6.16 -16.89 10.72
N SER A 170 7.38 -17.37 10.39
CA SER A 170 7.65 -18.20 9.20
C SER A 170 6.71 -19.40 9.06
N LYS A 171 6.27 -19.99 10.17
CA LYS A 171 5.30 -21.10 10.16
C LYS A 171 3.93 -20.70 9.55
N CYS A 172 3.54 -19.43 9.65
CA CYS A 172 2.27 -18.93 9.14
C CYS A 172 2.25 -18.77 7.62
N TYR A 173 3.42 -18.70 6.98
CA TYR A 173 3.54 -18.46 5.53
C TYR A 173 4.45 -19.46 4.80
N GLN A 174 4.71 -20.63 5.40
CA GLN A 174 5.50 -21.69 4.77
C GLN A 174 4.94 -22.15 3.42
N ALA A 175 3.63 -22.04 3.22
CA ALA A 175 2.98 -22.42 1.97
C ALA A 175 3.12 -21.36 0.86
N LEU A 176 3.65 -20.17 1.14
CA LEU A 176 3.86 -19.11 0.14
C LEU A 176 5.13 -19.37 -0.70
N HIS A 177 5.17 -20.49 -1.41
CA HIS A 177 6.29 -20.87 -2.27
C HIS A 177 6.04 -20.38 -3.70
N ARG A 178 6.28 -19.10 -3.97
CA ARG A 178 6.50 -18.65 -5.34
C ARG A 178 8.00 -18.60 -5.60
N PRO A 179 8.50 -19.22 -6.68
CA PRO A 179 9.89 -19.02 -7.11
C PRO A 179 10.14 -17.52 -7.32
N GLU A 180 11.24 -17.01 -6.81
CA GLU A 180 11.64 -15.64 -7.08
C GLU A 180 11.84 -15.46 -8.60
N LEU A 181 11.32 -14.34 -9.13
CA LEU A 181 11.57 -14.01 -10.53
C LEU A 181 13.06 -13.75 -10.73
N PRO A 182 13.68 -14.30 -11.79
CA PRO A 182 15.09 -14.01 -12.09
C PRO A 182 15.30 -12.50 -12.20
N ALA A 183 16.39 -12.00 -11.65
CA ALA A 183 16.74 -10.57 -11.68
C ALA A 183 16.78 -9.97 -13.11
N SER A 184 17.01 -10.80 -14.14
CA SER A 184 16.98 -10.42 -15.55
C SER A 184 15.58 -10.00 -16.06
N LEU A 185 14.50 -10.43 -15.41
CA LEU A 185 13.11 -10.04 -15.74
C LEU A 185 12.63 -8.85 -14.90
N MET A 186 13.43 -8.43 -13.93
CA MET A 186 13.18 -7.28 -13.06
C MET A 186 13.86 -6.03 -13.64
N ARG A 187 13.49 -5.62 -14.84
CA ARG A 187 13.85 -4.26 -15.24
C ARG A 187 12.93 -3.31 -14.46
N CYS A 188 13.46 -2.84 -13.34
CA CYS A 188 12.92 -1.78 -12.50
C CYS A 188 12.73 -0.44 -13.25
N THR A 189 13.01 -0.43 -14.57
CA THR A 189 12.99 0.74 -15.44
C THR A 189 11.60 1.25 -15.75
N ASP A 190 10.54 0.47 -15.56
CA ASP A 190 9.20 0.90 -15.97
C ASP A 190 8.45 1.66 -14.85
N LEU A 191 8.77 1.40 -13.57
CA LEU A 191 8.22 2.17 -12.47
C LEU A 191 8.99 3.49 -12.22
N VAL A 192 10.32 3.48 -12.36
CA VAL A 192 11.16 4.65 -12.07
C VAL A 192 11.32 5.58 -13.28
N ARG A 193 11.26 5.08 -14.54
CA ARG A 193 11.28 5.96 -15.74
C ARG A 193 10.08 6.89 -15.86
N SER A 194 8.98 6.62 -15.12
CA SER A 194 7.86 7.55 -15.02
C SER A 194 8.17 8.81 -14.24
N PHE A 195 9.27 8.84 -13.46
CA PHE A 195 9.68 10.00 -12.67
C PHE A 195 10.73 10.91 -13.36
N ALA A 196 11.28 10.50 -14.50
CA ALA A 196 12.47 11.12 -15.08
C ALA A 196 12.32 11.65 -16.52
N ILE A 197 11.14 11.92 -17.04
CA ILE A 197 10.91 12.55 -18.35
C ILE A 197 9.82 13.61 -18.15
N ASP A 198 10.09 14.88 -18.10
CA ASP A 198 10.62 15.88 -19.01
C ASP A 198 11.20 17.08 -18.26
N ARG A 199 12.41 17.45 -18.57
CA ARG A 199 12.96 18.80 -18.44
C ARG A 199 13.15 19.38 -19.83
#